data_6b3a5e04b8d2bebfe679f6109b4f61ab
#
_entry.id   6b3a5e04b8d2bebfe679f6109b4f61ab
#
_cell.length_a   1.000
_cell.length_b   1.000
_cell.length_c   1.000
_cell.angle_alpha   90.00
_cell.angle_beta   90.00
_cell.angle_gamma   90.00
#
_symmetry.space_group_name_H-M   'P 1'
#
loop_
_entity.id
_entity.type
_entity.pdbx_description
1 polymer ?
#
loop_
_entity_poly.entity_id
_entity_poly.type
_entity_poly.pdbx_seq_one_letter_code
_entity_poly.pdbx_strand_id
1 'polypeptide(L)'
;MSVINKDTTFLGYRRENGRVGVRNHVIILPLDDLSNAAAEAVAHNIKGCMAIPHPYGRLQFGADLELHFRTLIGAGCNPNVAAVVVIGIEDGWTKKVVDGIATTGKPVVGFGIEGHGDHETIMKASRAAREYVQWASEKQREVCGISELWVSTKCGESDTTSGCGANPTVGNAFDKLHPLGNYLCFGETSEITGGEKIVADRCASDAVRDKFMFMFNRYQDMINRHKTSDLSDSQPTKGNIAGGLTTIEEKALGNIQKIGKVCTVDGVIDKAEMPTHPGLWFMDSSSAAAEMVTLCAASGYAVHFFPTGQGNVIGNAIVPVIKICSNPRTVRLMSEHIDVDTSGLLQREITLDQAGDKLLENMLRTANGRLTAAEALGHREFVLTRLFESA
;
A
#
# COMPACT_ATOMS: atom_id res chain seq x y z
N MET A 1 -4.17 25.41 -15.08
CA MET A 1 -3.01 24.54 -15.38
C MET A 1 -2.84 23.62 -14.20
N SER A 2 -2.51 22.34 -14.43
CA SER A 2 -2.26 21.41 -13.32
C SER A 2 -1.10 21.89 -12.44
N VAL A 3 -1.16 21.58 -11.16
CA VAL A 3 -0.11 21.85 -10.16
C VAL A 3 1.17 21.06 -10.43
N ILE A 4 1.10 20.00 -11.22
CA ILE A 4 2.23 19.16 -11.63
C ILE A 4 2.40 19.12 -13.15
N ASN A 5 3.65 18.95 -13.58
CA ASN A 5 4.07 18.73 -14.97
C ASN A 5 5.37 17.90 -14.99
N LYS A 6 5.92 17.63 -16.17
CA LYS A 6 7.15 16.83 -16.34
C LYS A 6 8.40 17.38 -15.63
N ASP A 7 8.41 18.68 -15.35
CA ASP A 7 9.55 19.36 -14.69
C ASP A 7 9.34 19.46 -13.16
N THR A 8 8.20 18.95 -12.66
CA THR A 8 7.90 18.93 -11.22
C THR A 8 8.86 17.98 -10.51
N THR A 9 9.43 18.44 -9.42
CA THR A 9 10.38 17.68 -8.60
C THR A 9 9.94 17.61 -7.14
N PHE A 10 10.51 16.65 -6.41
CA PHE A 10 10.40 16.52 -4.97
C PHE A 10 11.74 16.11 -4.35
N LEU A 11 11.88 16.22 -3.04
CA LEU A 11 13.06 15.78 -2.30
C LEU A 11 12.85 14.37 -1.78
N GLY A 12 13.52 13.38 -2.40
CA GLY A 12 13.44 11.96 -2.07
C GLY A 12 14.75 11.36 -1.61
N TYR A 13 14.70 10.13 -1.10
CA TYR A 13 15.88 9.32 -0.80
C TYR A 13 16.13 8.34 -1.95
N ARG A 14 17.17 8.59 -2.74
CA ARG A 14 17.56 7.65 -3.79
C ARG A 14 18.28 6.46 -3.17
N ARG A 15 17.84 5.27 -3.56
CA ARG A 15 18.40 4.01 -3.11
C ARG A 15 19.45 3.50 -4.09
N GLU A 16 20.20 2.53 -3.64
CA GLU A 16 21.33 1.92 -4.35
C GLU A 16 20.90 1.33 -5.72
N ASN A 17 19.66 0.86 -5.83
CA ASN A 17 19.05 0.37 -7.09
C ASN A 17 18.38 1.46 -7.95
N GLY A 18 18.58 2.74 -7.61
CA GLY A 18 18.01 3.88 -8.31
C GLY A 18 16.56 4.23 -7.96
N ARG A 19 15.84 3.39 -7.20
CA ARG A 19 14.47 3.68 -6.74
C ARG A 19 14.47 4.83 -5.73
N VAL A 20 13.35 5.58 -5.67
CA VAL A 20 13.23 6.74 -4.79
C VAL A 20 12.17 6.51 -3.73
N GLY A 21 12.56 6.68 -2.47
CA GLY A 21 11.67 6.69 -1.31
C GLY A 21 11.37 8.08 -0.79
N VAL A 22 10.26 8.22 -0.11
CA VAL A 22 9.82 9.47 0.56
C VAL A 22 10.00 9.39 2.09
N ARG A 23 10.44 8.25 2.58
CA ARG A 23 10.81 7.95 3.97
C ARG A 23 12.18 7.27 4.02
N ASN A 24 12.74 7.17 5.23
CA ASN A 24 14.07 6.62 5.43
C ASN A 24 14.09 5.66 6.63
N HIS A 25 13.17 4.69 6.63
CA HIS A 25 12.95 3.78 7.75
C HIS A 25 14.08 2.76 7.89
N VAL A 26 14.47 2.48 9.13
CA VAL A 26 15.20 1.27 9.50
C VAL A 26 14.18 0.33 10.13
N ILE A 27 13.96 -0.83 9.54
CA ILE A 27 12.95 -1.78 10.02
C ILE A 27 13.58 -3.02 10.64
N ILE A 28 12.94 -3.52 11.68
CA ILE A 28 13.19 -4.84 12.24
C ILE A 28 12.05 -5.72 11.74
N LEU A 29 12.39 -6.63 10.85
CA LEU A 29 11.45 -7.47 10.12
C LEU A 29 11.41 -8.87 10.74
N PRO A 30 10.39 -9.20 11.54
CA PRO A 30 10.17 -10.58 11.96
C PRO A 30 9.70 -11.41 10.76
N LEU A 31 10.23 -12.63 10.64
CA LEU A 31 9.90 -13.57 9.57
C LEU A 31 8.63 -14.36 9.84
N ASP A 32 8.35 -14.53 11.10
CA ASP A 32 7.26 -15.32 11.64
C ASP A 32 6.75 -14.71 12.94
N ASP A 33 5.57 -15.11 13.36
CA ASP A 33 4.91 -14.62 14.58
C ASP A 33 5.73 -14.92 15.85
N LEU A 34 6.51 -15.98 15.86
CA LEU A 34 7.37 -16.37 16.99
C LEU A 34 8.55 -15.41 17.16
N SER A 35 8.97 -14.74 16.11
CA SER A 35 10.06 -13.75 16.12
C SER A 35 9.61 -12.34 16.52
N ASN A 36 8.30 -12.09 16.63
CA ASN A 36 7.75 -10.76 16.92
C ASN A 36 8.32 -10.18 18.22
N ALA A 37 8.36 -10.97 19.30
CA ALA A 37 8.84 -10.50 20.60
C ALA A 37 10.30 -10.03 20.55
N ALA A 38 11.16 -10.75 19.84
CA ALA A 38 12.56 -10.36 19.65
C ALA A 38 12.68 -9.09 18.80
N ALA A 39 11.90 -8.97 17.72
CA ALA A 39 11.88 -7.79 16.88
C ALA A 39 11.40 -6.53 17.62
N GLU A 40 10.35 -6.65 18.41
CA GLU A 40 9.82 -5.56 19.25
C GLU A 40 10.80 -5.15 20.34
N ALA A 41 11.51 -6.12 20.97
CA ALA A 41 12.54 -5.83 21.95
C ALA A 41 13.69 -5.01 21.33
N VAL A 42 14.14 -5.34 20.11
CA VAL A 42 15.16 -4.56 19.39
C VAL A 42 14.67 -3.14 19.12
N ALA A 43 13.43 -3.00 18.62
CA ALA A 43 12.87 -1.67 18.33
C ALA A 43 12.63 -0.84 19.61
N HIS A 44 12.37 -1.49 20.74
CA HIS A 44 12.28 -0.81 22.03
C HIS A 44 13.67 -0.31 22.50
N ASN A 45 14.71 -1.11 22.31
CA ASN A 45 16.08 -0.79 22.74
C ASN A 45 16.73 0.29 21.88
N ILE A 46 16.44 0.32 20.57
CA ILE A 46 17.11 1.19 19.60
C ILE A 46 16.13 2.20 19.02
N LYS A 47 16.26 3.47 19.42
CA LYS A 47 15.48 4.57 18.86
C LYS A 47 15.86 4.83 17.41
N GLY A 48 14.84 5.09 16.56
CA GLY A 48 15.03 5.38 15.14
C GLY A 48 14.84 4.17 14.22
N CYS A 49 14.63 2.98 14.79
CA CYS A 49 14.11 1.83 14.04
C CYS A 49 12.71 1.45 14.54
N MET A 50 12.00 0.63 13.77
CA MET A 50 10.67 0.12 14.12
C MET A 50 10.53 -1.36 13.77
N ALA A 51 9.90 -2.13 14.64
CA ALA A 51 9.44 -3.49 14.32
C ALA A 51 8.14 -3.42 13.51
N ILE A 52 7.96 -4.40 12.63
CA ILE A 52 6.72 -4.59 11.86
C ILE A 52 6.13 -5.98 12.11
N PRO A 53 5.62 -6.24 13.35
CA PRO A 53 5.11 -7.55 13.75
C PRO A 53 3.89 -7.95 12.92
N HIS A 54 3.69 -9.26 12.76
CA HIS A 54 2.55 -9.82 12.07
C HIS A 54 2.18 -11.20 12.64
N PRO A 55 0.91 -11.68 12.44
CA PRO A 55 0.41 -12.89 13.10
C PRO A 55 0.73 -14.21 12.38
N TYR A 56 1.48 -14.20 11.29
CA TYR A 56 1.70 -15.38 10.47
C TYR A 56 3.18 -15.76 10.40
N GLY A 57 3.44 -17.06 10.12
CA GLY A 57 4.80 -17.51 10.03
C GLY A 57 4.93 -18.90 9.47
N ARG A 58 5.07 -19.91 10.35
CA ARG A 58 5.43 -21.26 9.98
C ARG A 58 4.22 -22.09 9.50
N LEU A 59 4.50 -23.23 8.88
CA LEU A 59 3.52 -24.22 8.39
C LEU A 59 2.67 -23.72 7.20
N GLN A 60 3.05 -22.65 6.54
CA GLN A 60 2.54 -22.29 5.22
C GLN A 60 3.23 -23.14 4.15
N PHE A 61 2.54 -23.37 3.04
CA PHE A 61 3.05 -24.17 1.93
C PHE A 61 2.52 -23.67 0.58
N GLY A 62 3.17 -24.10 -0.51
CA GLY A 62 2.77 -23.76 -1.88
C GLY A 62 2.67 -22.25 -2.10
N ALA A 63 1.61 -21.83 -2.77
CA ALA A 63 1.37 -20.43 -3.14
C ALA A 63 1.28 -19.48 -1.93
N ASP A 64 0.81 -19.97 -0.79
CA ASP A 64 0.72 -19.18 0.44
C ASP A 64 2.11 -18.86 1.01
N LEU A 65 3.01 -19.86 1.02
CA LEU A 65 4.40 -19.67 1.43
C LEU A 65 5.17 -18.74 0.47
N GLU A 66 4.93 -18.89 -0.83
CA GLU A 66 5.52 -18.00 -1.84
C GLU A 66 5.06 -16.55 -1.64
N LEU A 67 3.76 -16.33 -1.40
CA LEU A 67 3.20 -15.00 -1.12
C LEU A 67 3.78 -14.42 0.18
N HIS A 68 3.94 -15.23 1.22
CA HIS A 68 4.55 -14.84 2.49
C HIS A 68 5.97 -14.27 2.26
N PHE A 69 6.84 -15.03 1.61
CA PHE A 69 8.19 -14.56 1.30
C PHE A 69 8.19 -13.35 0.37
N ARG A 70 7.40 -13.34 -0.68
CA ARG A 70 7.31 -12.22 -1.62
C ARG A 70 6.89 -10.94 -0.91
N THR A 71 5.92 -11.02 0.01
CA THR A 71 5.47 -9.85 0.78
C THR A 71 6.56 -9.34 1.73
N LEU A 72 7.22 -10.22 2.49
CA LEU A 72 8.27 -9.81 3.42
C LEU A 72 9.51 -9.27 2.70
N ILE A 73 9.98 -9.95 1.65
CA ILE A 73 11.09 -9.48 0.81
C ILE A 73 10.72 -8.14 0.17
N GLY A 74 9.52 -8.03 -0.42
CA GLY A 74 9.06 -6.81 -1.05
C GLY A 74 8.95 -5.64 -0.07
N ALA A 75 8.46 -5.87 1.14
CA ALA A 75 8.43 -4.87 2.21
C ALA A 75 9.85 -4.38 2.55
N GLY A 76 10.80 -5.30 2.70
CA GLY A 76 12.20 -4.95 2.91
C GLY A 76 12.83 -4.22 1.71
N CYS A 77 12.43 -4.55 0.48
CA CYS A 77 12.89 -3.91 -0.76
C CYS A 77 12.28 -2.52 -0.99
N ASN A 78 11.19 -2.16 -0.29
CA ASN A 78 10.51 -0.88 -0.50
C ASN A 78 11.49 0.31 -0.42
N PRO A 79 11.40 1.30 -1.32
CA PRO A 79 12.33 2.44 -1.32
C PRO A 79 12.20 3.35 -0.09
N ASN A 80 11.09 3.29 0.66
CA ASN A 80 10.95 3.99 1.94
C ASN A 80 11.79 3.37 3.07
N VAL A 81 12.30 2.15 2.86
CA VAL A 81 13.15 1.43 3.81
C VAL A 81 14.61 1.64 3.44
N ALA A 82 15.39 2.17 4.36
CA ALA A 82 16.82 2.41 4.21
C ALA A 82 17.65 1.15 4.50
N ALA A 83 17.33 0.45 5.59
CA ALA A 83 18.04 -0.75 6.03
C ALA A 83 17.11 -1.70 6.77
N VAL A 84 17.47 -2.99 6.80
CA VAL A 84 16.63 -4.05 7.38
C VAL A 84 17.44 -4.95 8.30
N VAL A 85 16.93 -5.20 9.52
CA VAL A 85 17.35 -6.30 10.36
C VAL A 85 16.26 -7.36 10.36
N VAL A 86 16.55 -8.53 9.83
CA VAL A 86 15.62 -9.65 9.75
C VAL A 86 15.81 -10.55 10.97
N ILE A 87 14.72 -10.94 11.62
CA ILE A 87 14.76 -11.92 12.73
C ILE A 87 13.78 -13.04 12.40
N GLY A 88 14.27 -14.26 12.36
CA GLY A 88 13.46 -15.46 12.14
C GLY A 88 13.77 -16.55 13.17
N ILE A 89 12.95 -17.57 13.23
CA ILE A 89 13.20 -18.71 14.10
C ILE A 89 14.38 -19.52 13.54
N GLU A 90 14.41 -19.82 12.25
CA GLU A 90 15.44 -20.65 11.65
C GLU A 90 16.27 -19.90 10.60
N ASP A 91 17.51 -20.35 10.41
CA ASP A 91 18.48 -19.63 9.58
C ASP A 91 18.18 -19.69 8.08
N GLY A 92 17.58 -20.78 7.58
CA GLY A 92 17.35 -20.99 6.15
C GLY A 92 16.36 -20.00 5.56
N TRP A 93 15.23 -19.79 6.24
CA TRP A 93 14.24 -18.78 5.85
C TRP A 93 14.77 -17.37 6.06
N THR A 94 15.49 -17.15 7.16
CA THR A 94 16.15 -15.88 7.45
C THR A 94 17.09 -15.50 6.33
N LYS A 95 17.96 -16.42 5.92
CA LYS A 95 18.88 -16.22 4.79
C LYS A 95 18.13 -15.92 3.48
N LYS A 96 17.07 -16.67 3.16
CA LYS A 96 16.26 -16.45 1.94
C LYS A 96 15.73 -15.03 1.85
N VAL A 97 15.22 -14.49 2.96
CA VAL A 97 14.68 -13.11 2.98
C VAL A 97 15.81 -12.09 2.91
N VAL A 98 16.91 -12.29 3.63
CA VAL A 98 18.10 -11.44 3.53
C VAL A 98 18.63 -11.39 2.10
N ASP A 99 18.83 -12.55 1.45
CA ASP A 99 19.32 -12.63 0.07
C ASP A 99 18.38 -11.90 -0.90
N GLY A 100 17.06 -12.05 -0.73
CA GLY A 100 16.06 -11.36 -1.54
C GLY A 100 16.12 -9.84 -1.40
N ILE A 101 16.25 -9.33 -0.19
CA ILE A 101 16.36 -7.88 0.08
C ILE A 101 17.71 -7.34 -0.41
N ALA A 102 18.80 -8.09 -0.23
CA ALA A 102 20.15 -7.70 -0.62
C ALA A 102 20.28 -7.41 -2.13
N THR A 103 19.40 -7.96 -2.97
CA THR A 103 19.37 -7.66 -4.41
C THR A 103 19.18 -6.17 -4.72
N THR A 104 18.64 -5.40 -3.78
CA THR A 104 18.47 -3.94 -3.92
C THR A 104 19.72 -3.14 -3.60
N GLY A 105 20.76 -3.77 -3.06
CA GLY A 105 22.00 -3.12 -2.62
C GLY A 105 21.91 -2.45 -1.25
N LYS A 106 20.73 -2.38 -0.61
CA LYS A 106 20.59 -1.78 0.72
C LYS A 106 21.19 -2.65 1.83
N PRO A 107 21.63 -2.05 2.95
CA PRO A 107 22.10 -2.80 4.11
C PRO A 107 21.00 -3.70 4.67
N VAL A 108 21.33 -4.99 4.79
CA VAL A 108 20.45 -6.00 5.38
C VAL A 108 21.26 -7.05 6.10
N VAL A 109 20.79 -7.50 7.26
CA VAL A 109 21.38 -8.60 8.05
C VAL A 109 20.26 -9.42 8.68
N GLY A 110 20.52 -10.71 8.89
CA GLY A 110 19.54 -11.61 9.52
C GLY A 110 20.12 -12.37 10.70
N PHE A 111 19.23 -12.72 11.63
CA PHE A 111 19.57 -13.48 12.83
C PHE A 111 18.47 -14.52 13.08
N GLY A 112 18.90 -15.80 13.30
CA GLY A 112 18.02 -16.87 13.75
C GLY A 112 17.96 -16.96 15.27
N ILE A 113 16.84 -17.38 15.82
CA ILE A 113 16.64 -17.60 17.26
C ILE A 113 17.00 -19.04 17.65
N GLU A 114 16.67 -20.00 16.78
CA GLU A 114 16.92 -21.42 17.04
C GLU A 114 18.42 -21.71 17.18
N GLY A 115 18.79 -22.40 18.25
CA GLY A 115 20.19 -22.66 18.58
C GLY A 115 20.97 -21.52 19.24
N HIS A 116 20.41 -20.31 19.30
CA HIS A 116 21.06 -19.11 19.87
C HIS A 116 20.30 -18.54 21.08
N GLY A 117 18.98 -18.63 21.05
CA GLY A 117 18.09 -18.04 22.05
C GLY A 117 17.83 -16.55 21.85
N ASP A 118 16.76 -16.07 22.49
CA ASP A 118 16.27 -14.67 22.33
C ASP A 118 17.31 -13.64 22.77
N HIS A 119 17.94 -13.81 23.93
CA HIS A 119 18.86 -12.80 24.48
C HIS A 119 20.06 -12.52 23.58
N GLU A 120 20.67 -13.57 23.03
CA GLU A 120 21.79 -13.44 22.11
C GLU A 120 21.35 -12.79 20.79
N THR A 121 20.22 -13.26 20.24
CA THR A 121 19.64 -12.72 19.01
C THR A 121 19.28 -11.23 19.16
N ILE A 122 18.58 -10.85 20.22
CA ILE A 122 18.22 -9.44 20.50
C ILE A 122 19.48 -8.58 20.65
N MET A 123 20.51 -9.07 21.34
CA MET A 123 21.76 -8.34 21.51
C MET A 123 22.45 -8.08 20.16
N LYS A 124 22.61 -9.13 19.33
CA LYS A 124 23.24 -9.01 17.99
C LYS A 124 22.44 -8.11 17.07
N ALA A 125 21.12 -8.33 17.00
CA ALA A 125 20.21 -7.53 16.19
C ALA A 125 20.18 -6.05 16.63
N SER A 126 20.21 -5.76 17.94
CA SER A 126 20.28 -4.40 18.46
C SER A 126 21.57 -3.68 18.06
N ARG A 127 22.70 -4.38 18.04
CA ARG A 127 23.97 -3.79 17.56
C ARG A 127 23.88 -3.40 16.09
N ALA A 128 23.39 -4.31 15.24
CA ALA A 128 23.18 -4.05 13.81
C ALA A 128 22.16 -2.92 13.58
N ALA A 129 21.03 -2.94 14.29
CA ALA A 129 20.00 -1.90 14.20
C ALA A 129 20.56 -0.51 14.53
N ARG A 130 21.39 -0.39 15.60
CA ARG A 130 22.05 0.86 15.95
C ARG A 130 22.96 1.36 14.82
N GLU A 131 23.78 0.50 14.26
CA GLU A 131 24.68 0.86 13.15
C GLU A 131 23.88 1.31 11.91
N TYR A 132 22.79 0.62 11.59
CA TYR A 132 21.93 0.98 10.48
C TYR A 132 21.17 2.30 10.70
N VAL A 133 20.73 2.58 11.94
CA VAL A 133 20.11 3.87 12.28
C VAL A 133 21.12 5.02 12.13
N GLN A 134 22.35 4.84 12.61
CA GLN A 134 23.42 5.83 12.45
C GLN A 134 23.71 6.07 10.95
N TRP A 135 23.92 5.00 10.17
CA TRP A 135 24.15 5.09 8.75
C TRP A 135 22.96 5.74 8.00
N ALA A 136 21.73 5.36 8.33
CA ALA A 136 20.54 5.94 7.70
C ALA A 136 20.40 7.44 8.02
N SER A 137 20.82 7.88 9.23
CA SER A 137 20.75 9.28 9.64
C SER A 137 21.68 10.20 8.85
N GLU A 138 22.70 9.66 8.19
CA GLU A 138 23.63 10.41 7.34
C GLU A 138 23.09 10.62 5.92
N LYS A 139 22.02 9.87 5.52
CA LYS A 139 21.45 9.99 4.19
C LYS A 139 20.68 11.29 4.03
N GLN A 140 20.94 11.99 2.94
CA GLN A 140 20.28 13.24 2.60
C GLN A 140 19.22 13.01 1.52
N ARG A 141 18.19 13.83 1.53
CA ARG A 141 17.23 13.90 0.42
C ARG A 141 17.87 14.62 -0.75
N GLU A 142 17.59 14.16 -1.96
CA GLU A 142 18.02 14.78 -3.21
C GLU A 142 16.84 15.12 -4.10
N VAL A 143 17.08 15.95 -5.13
CA VAL A 143 16.06 16.31 -6.11
C VAL A 143 15.75 15.11 -7.01
N CYS A 144 14.47 14.71 -7.04
CA CYS A 144 13.96 13.61 -7.83
C CYS A 144 12.81 14.10 -8.73
N GLY A 145 12.67 13.51 -9.91
CA GLY A 145 11.58 13.84 -10.83
C GLY A 145 10.26 13.22 -10.37
N ILE A 146 9.15 13.88 -10.69
CA ILE A 146 7.81 13.39 -10.31
C ILE A 146 7.51 11.97 -10.83
N SER A 147 8.02 11.60 -12.01
CA SER A 147 7.84 10.26 -12.60
C SER A 147 8.47 9.13 -11.78
N GLU A 148 9.43 9.45 -10.90
CA GLU A 148 10.07 8.49 -10.01
C GLU A 148 9.22 8.13 -8.79
N LEU A 149 8.12 8.87 -8.55
CA LEU A 149 7.21 8.62 -7.43
C LEU A 149 6.15 7.60 -7.82
N TRP A 150 6.16 6.44 -7.15
CA TRP A 150 5.18 5.37 -7.34
C TRP A 150 4.03 5.52 -6.36
N VAL A 151 2.80 5.55 -6.89
CA VAL A 151 1.60 5.85 -6.11
C VAL A 151 0.56 4.75 -6.26
N SER A 152 0.05 4.23 -5.16
CA SER A 152 -1.04 3.26 -5.13
C SER A 152 -2.30 3.85 -4.51
N THR A 153 -3.45 3.23 -4.75
CA THR A 153 -4.72 3.64 -4.16
C THR A 153 -5.61 2.46 -3.77
N LYS A 154 -6.35 2.66 -2.70
CA LYS A 154 -7.45 1.80 -2.25
C LYS A 154 -8.43 2.66 -1.44
N CYS A 155 -9.72 2.40 -1.55
CA CYS A 155 -10.71 3.09 -0.72
C CYS A 155 -11.14 2.26 0.50
N GLY A 156 -11.74 2.91 1.49
CA GLY A 156 -12.25 2.22 2.66
C GLY A 156 -13.28 3.04 3.41
N GLU A 157 -14.18 2.36 4.11
CA GLU A 157 -15.35 2.97 4.74
C GLU A 157 -16.12 3.86 3.75
N SER A 158 -16.38 3.26 2.57
CA SER A 158 -17.00 3.96 1.44
C SER A 158 -18.47 4.29 1.72
N ASP A 159 -18.91 5.43 1.21
CA ASP A 159 -20.30 5.88 1.13
C ASP A 159 -20.57 6.53 -0.24
N THR A 160 -21.74 7.07 -0.46
CA THR A 160 -22.06 7.77 -1.72
C THR A 160 -21.12 8.96 -2.00
N THR A 161 -20.61 9.62 -0.95
CA THR A 161 -19.71 10.77 -1.13
C THR A 161 -18.30 10.32 -1.58
N SER A 162 -17.87 9.11 -1.22
CA SER A 162 -16.61 8.58 -1.74
C SER A 162 -16.71 8.27 -3.23
N GLY A 163 -17.82 7.64 -3.68
CA GLY A 163 -18.06 7.35 -5.10
C GLY A 163 -18.22 8.60 -5.99
N CYS A 164 -18.83 9.66 -5.44
CA CYS A 164 -19.11 10.89 -6.19
C CYS A 164 -18.03 11.99 -6.02
N GLY A 165 -17.15 11.88 -5.04
CA GLY A 165 -16.19 12.93 -4.70
C GLY A 165 -14.76 12.43 -4.46
N ALA A 166 -14.51 11.66 -3.39
CA ALA A 166 -13.15 11.28 -3.03
C ALA A 166 -12.48 10.35 -4.07
N ASN A 167 -13.17 9.31 -4.56
CA ASN A 167 -12.66 8.43 -5.62
C ASN A 167 -12.42 9.17 -6.94
N PRO A 168 -13.37 9.98 -7.46
CA PRO A 168 -13.11 10.82 -8.62
C PRO A 168 -11.94 11.79 -8.45
N THR A 169 -11.70 12.32 -7.24
CA THR A 169 -10.54 13.17 -6.94
C THR A 169 -9.23 12.38 -7.15
N VAL A 170 -9.15 11.15 -6.64
CA VAL A 170 -8.00 10.26 -6.90
C VAL A 170 -7.87 9.96 -8.39
N GLY A 171 -8.98 9.68 -9.07
CA GLY A 171 -8.99 9.45 -10.51
C GLY A 171 -8.46 10.63 -11.32
N ASN A 172 -8.85 11.85 -10.97
CA ASN A 172 -8.31 13.06 -11.60
C ASN A 172 -6.80 13.23 -11.34
N ALA A 173 -6.34 12.92 -10.13
CA ALA A 173 -4.91 12.92 -9.83
C ALA A 173 -4.15 11.86 -10.65
N PHE A 174 -4.72 10.67 -10.84
CA PHE A 174 -4.13 9.62 -11.68
C PHE A 174 -4.10 10.02 -13.17
N ASP A 175 -5.18 10.64 -13.68
CA ASP A 175 -5.22 11.17 -15.05
C ASP A 175 -4.10 12.23 -15.30
N LYS A 176 -3.66 12.95 -14.27
CA LYS A 176 -2.55 13.90 -14.34
C LYS A 176 -1.17 13.25 -14.17
N LEU A 177 -1.05 12.20 -13.37
CA LEU A 177 0.21 11.48 -13.12
C LEU A 177 0.55 10.48 -14.24
N HIS A 178 -0.43 9.78 -14.79
CA HIS A 178 -0.23 8.74 -15.80
C HIS A 178 0.59 9.22 -17.03
N PRO A 179 0.27 10.36 -17.67
CA PRO A 179 1.03 10.85 -18.81
C PRO A 179 2.45 11.34 -18.44
N LEU A 180 2.78 11.47 -17.17
CA LEU A 180 4.11 11.85 -16.69
C LEU A 180 5.04 10.63 -16.51
N GLY A 181 4.53 9.41 -16.74
CA GLY A 181 5.32 8.18 -16.63
C GLY A 181 5.40 7.62 -15.21
N ASN A 182 4.46 7.97 -14.33
CA ASN A 182 4.38 7.38 -13.01
C ASN A 182 3.93 5.92 -13.04
N TYR A 183 4.33 5.15 -12.03
CA TYR A 183 3.79 3.83 -11.72
C TYR A 183 2.61 4.02 -10.77
N LEU A 184 1.43 3.65 -11.21
CA LEU A 184 0.17 3.80 -10.49
C LEU A 184 -0.45 2.42 -10.24
N CYS A 185 -1.16 2.24 -9.12
CA CYS A 185 -1.80 0.97 -8.79
C CYS A 185 -3.17 1.16 -8.15
N PHE A 186 -4.10 0.31 -8.56
CA PHE A 186 -5.37 0.06 -7.89
C PHE A 186 -5.59 -1.45 -7.76
N GLY A 187 -6.60 -1.88 -7.00
CA GLY A 187 -6.92 -3.29 -6.79
C GLY A 187 -8.32 -3.46 -6.25
N GLU A 188 -8.47 -4.28 -5.18
CA GLU A 188 -9.77 -4.57 -4.55
C GLU A 188 -10.67 -5.40 -5.46
N THR A 189 -10.20 -6.60 -5.83
CA THR A 189 -10.83 -7.45 -6.84
C THR A 189 -12.32 -7.72 -6.57
N SER A 190 -12.72 -7.93 -5.30
CA SER A 190 -14.13 -8.10 -4.93
C SER A 190 -14.98 -6.85 -5.18
N GLU A 191 -14.40 -5.67 -5.03
CA GLU A 191 -15.10 -4.38 -5.20
C GLU A 191 -15.13 -3.90 -6.67
N ILE A 192 -14.86 -4.79 -7.61
CA ILE A 192 -15.04 -4.57 -9.06
C ILE A 192 -16.26 -5.35 -9.59
N THR A 193 -16.85 -6.23 -8.78
CA THR A 193 -18.00 -7.04 -9.14
C THR A 193 -19.17 -6.19 -9.64
N GLY A 194 -19.61 -6.41 -10.90
CA GLY A 194 -20.60 -5.59 -11.60
C GLY A 194 -20.02 -4.40 -12.39
N GLY A 195 -18.73 -4.06 -12.17
CA GLY A 195 -18.00 -3.04 -12.92
C GLY A 195 -16.82 -3.59 -13.74
N GLU A 196 -16.60 -4.91 -13.71
CA GLU A 196 -15.45 -5.57 -14.36
C GLU A 196 -15.33 -5.28 -15.84
N LYS A 197 -16.45 -5.20 -16.55
CA LYS A 197 -16.45 -4.87 -17.98
C LYS A 197 -15.89 -3.47 -18.25
N ILE A 198 -16.20 -2.50 -17.39
CA ILE A 198 -15.73 -1.12 -17.53
C ILE A 198 -14.21 -1.07 -17.41
N VAL A 199 -13.63 -1.85 -16.48
CA VAL A 199 -12.18 -1.96 -16.30
C VAL A 199 -11.56 -2.71 -17.48
N ALA A 200 -12.16 -3.83 -17.91
CA ALA A 200 -11.70 -4.64 -19.03
C ALA A 200 -11.65 -3.85 -20.35
N ASP A 201 -12.67 -3.02 -20.61
CA ASP A 201 -12.75 -2.16 -21.81
C ASP A 201 -11.67 -1.04 -21.81
N ARG A 202 -11.02 -0.79 -20.66
CA ARG A 202 -9.95 0.19 -20.49
C ARG A 202 -8.55 -0.41 -20.49
N CYS A 203 -8.42 -1.73 -20.64
CA CYS A 203 -7.12 -2.38 -20.72
C CYS A 203 -6.38 -1.99 -22.02
N ALA A 204 -5.08 -1.72 -21.88
CA ALA A 204 -4.23 -1.25 -22.98
C ALA A 204 -4.06 -2.28 -24.12
N SER A 205 -4.31 -3.56 -23.84
CA SER A 205 -4.24 -4.64 -24.83
C SER A 205 -5.14 -5.81 -24.44
N ASP A 206 -5.41 -6.69 -25.42
CA ASP A 206 -6.15 -7.92 -25.18
C ASP A 206 -5.47 -8.81 -24.13
N ALA A 207 -4.15 -8.89 -24.14
CA ALA A 207 -3.40 -9.68 -23.15
C ALA A 207 -3.58 -9.16 -21.72
N VAL A 208 -3.61 -7.84 -21.54
CA VAL A 208 -3.88 -7.22 -20.24
C VAL A 208 -5.32 -7.47 -19.81
N ARG A 209 -6.27 -7.34 -20.74
CA ARG A 209 -7.69 -7.63 -20.49
C ARG A 209 -7.91 -9.08 -20.08
N ASP A 210 -7.31 -10.02 -20.80
CA ASP A 210 -7.48 -11.45 -20.54
C ASP A 210 -6.88 -11.83 -19.17
N LYS A 211 -5.70 -11.27 -18.81
CA LYS A 211 -5.11 -11.46 -17.49
C LYS A 211 -5.98 -10.84 -16.38
N PHE A 212 -6.52 -9.64 -16.60
CA PHE A 212 -7.45 -9.01 -15.66
C PHE A 212 -8.70 -9.88 -15.43
N MET A 213 -9.36 -10.33 -16.51
CA MET A 213 -10.55 -11.17 -16.41
C MET A 213 -10.24 -12.53 -15.78
N PHE A 214 -9.07 -13.10 -16.05
CA PHE A 214 -8.62 -14.33 -15.37
C PHE A 214 -8.52 -14.13 -13.84
N MET A 215 -7.90 -13.02 -13.37
CA MET A 215 -7.79 -12.73 -11.94
C MET A 215 -9.17 -12.46 -11.30
N PHE A 216 -10.02 -11.71 -11.99
CA PHE A 216 -11.38 -11.44 -11.54
C PHE A 216 -12.20 -12.74 -11.41
N ASN A 217 -12.20 -13.58 -12.42
CA ASN A 217 -12.94 -14.85 -12.44
C ASN A 217 -12.40 -15.82 -11.35
N ARG A 218 -11.08 -15.88 -11.15
CA ARG A 218 -10.47 -16.66 -10.07
C ARG A 218 -11.03 -16.23 -8.70
N TYR A 219 -11.27 -14.94 -8.50
CA TYR A 219 -11.85 -14.43 -7.27
C TYR A 219 -13.33 -14.85 -7.12
N GLN A 220 -14.11 -14.78 -8.20
CA GLN A 220 -15.50 -15.25 -8.21
C GLN A 220 -15.58 -16.78 -7.93
N ASP A 221 -14.68 -17.58 -8.50
CA ASP A 221 -14.58 -19.00 -8.22
C ASP A 221 -14.25 -19.28 -6.74
N MET A 222 -13.44 -18.42 -6.11
CA MET A 222 -13.17 -18.52 -4.68
C MET A 222 -14.44 -18.26 -3.86
N ILE A 223 -15.22 -17.22 -4.18
CA ILE A 223 -16.50 -16.94 -3.52
C ILE A 223 -17.42 -18.17 -3.61
N ASN A 224 -17.58 -18.73 -4.80
CA ASN A 224 -18.43 -19.90 -5.04
C ASN A 224 -17.96 -21.13 -4.22
N ARG A 225 -16.66 -21.35 -4.10
CA ARG A 225 -16.10 -22.45 -3.27
C ARG A 225 -16.38 -22.31 -1.79
N HIS A 226 -16.59 -21.10 -1.28
CA HIS A 226 -17.01 -20.83 0.08
C HIS A 226 -18.52 -21.05 0.31
N LYS A 227 -19.21 -21.66 -0.66
CA LYS A 227 -20.65 -21.95 -0.61
C LYS A 227 -21.52 -20.71 -0.43
N THR A 228 -21.07 -19.58 -0.94
CA THR A 228 -21.83 -18.34 -1.06
C THR A 228 -21.93 -17.95 -2.54
N SER A 229 -23.00 -17.29 -2.93
CA SER A 229 -23.22 -16.82 -4.31
C SER A 229 -22.65 -15.42 -4.53
N ASP A 230 -22.46 -14.69 -3.45
CA ASP A 230 -21.97 -13.32 -3.45
C ASP A 230 -21.29 -13.00 -2.10
N LEU A 231 -20.91 -11.73 -1.90
CA LEU A 231 -20.29 -11.25 -0.67
C LEU A 231 -21.25 -10.44 0.22
N SER A 232 -22.58 -10.54 0.03
CA SER A 232 -23.57 -9.72 0.71
C SER A 232 -23.55 -9.80 2.26
N ASP A 233 -22.98 -10.87 2.82
CA ASP A 233 -22.74 -10.97 4.26
C ASP A 233 -21.62 -10.05 4.76
N SER A 234 -20.73 -9.58 3.88
CA SER A 234 -19.56 -8.77 4.22
C SER A 234 -19.44 -7.48 3.42
N GLN A 235 -20.01 -7.44 2.19
CA GLN A 235 -19.90 -6.27 1.30
C GLN A 235 -21.19 -6.09 0.46
N PRO A 236 -21.82 -4.91 0.50
CA PRO A 236 -21.46 -3.73 1.31
C PRO A 236 -21.57 -3.97 2.82
N THR A 237 -20.68 -3.37 3.60
CA THR A 237 -20.76 -3.39 5.07
C THR A 237 -22.01 -2.64 5.55
N LYS A 238 -22.44 -2.86 6.80
CA LYS A 238 -23.54 -2.07 7.40
C LYS A 238 -23.27 -0.57 7.34
N GLY A 239 -22.02 -0.15 7.48
CA GLY A 239 -21.61 1.24 7.31
C GLY A 239 -21.77 1.73 5.86
N ASN A 240 -21.40 0.94 4.86
CA ASN A 240 -21.62 1.28 3.45
C ASN A 240 -23.10 1.46 3.14
N ILE A 241 -23.96 0.55 3.63
CA ILE A 241 -25.42 0.61 3.45
C ILE A 241 -25.98 1.88 4.12
N ALA A 242 -25.59 2.16 5.36
CA ALA A 242 -25.99 3.38 6.06
C ALA A 242 -25.49 4.66 5.34
N GLY A 243 -24.38 4.56 4.62
CA GLY A 243 -23.81 5.62 3.77
C GLY A 243 -24.40 5.67 2.36
N GLY A 244 -25.42 4.86 2.05
CA GLY A 244 -26.18 4.89 0.79
C GLY A 244 -25.66 3.96 -0.30
N LEU A 245 -24.75 3.03 -0.01
CA LEU A 245 -24.30 1.98 -0.93
C LEU A 245 -24.97 0.65 -0.56
N THR A 246 -26.01 0.27 -1.31
CA THR A 246 -26.88 -0.85 -0.91
C THR A 246 -26.53 -2.16 -1.61
N THR A 247 -25.82 -2.11 -2.74
CA THR A 247 -25.38 -3.29 -3.50
C THR A 247 -23.88 -3.24 -3.80
N ILE A 248 -23.31 -4.41 -4.15
CA ILE A 248 -21.89 -4.50 -4.52
C ILE A 248 -21.61 -3.77 -5.83
N GLU A 249 -22.57 -3.75 -6.76
CA GLU A 249 -22.46 -3.04 -8.03
C GLU A 249 -22.42 -1.53 -7.83
N GLU A 250 -23.25 -0.96 -6.95
CA GLU A 250 -23.19 0.46 -6.59
C GLU A 250 -21.82 0.80 -5.97
N LYS A 251 -21.32 -0.07 -5.10
CA LYS A 251 -20.01 0.07 -4.50
C LYS A 251 -18.91 0.00 -5.56
N ALA A 252 -19.00 -0.96 -6.49
CA ALA A 252 -18.04 -1.12 -7.60
C ALA A 252 -18.02 0.08 -8.53
N LEU A 253 -19.17 0.62 -8.93
CA LEU A 253 -19.26 1.81 -9.79
C LEU A 253 -18.62 3.04 -9.13
N GLY A 254 -18.77 3.18 -7.82
CA GLY A 254 -18.07 4.21 -7.04
C GLY A 254 -16.56 3.94 -6.93
N ASN A 255 -16.19 2.67 -6.74
CA ASN A 255 -14.80 2.25 -6.58
C ASN A 255 -13.95 2.51 -7.84
N ILE A 256 -14.44 2.18 -9.01
CA ILE A 256 -13.72 2.36 -10.28
C ILE A 256 -13.49 3.83 -10.67
N GLN A 257 -14.15 4.80 -10.03
CA GLN A 257 -13.91 6.21 -10.30
C GLN A 257 -12.47 6.63 -9.95
N LYS A 258 -11.80 5.91 -9.05
CA LYS A 258 -10.41 6.20 -8.64
C LYS A 258 -9.36 5.89 -9.71
N ILE A 259 -9.71 5.19 -10.79
CA ILE A 259 -8.81 4.94 -11.92
C ILE A 259 -8.82 6.06 -12.97
N GLY A 260 -9.53 7.16 -12.70
CA GLY A 260 -9.62 8.31 -13.62
C GLY A 260 -10.54 8.09 -14.80
N LYS A 261 -10.52 9.03 -15.74
CA LYS A 261 -11.35 9.00 -16.95
C LYS A 261 -10.55 8.62 -18.21
N VAL A 262 -9.27 8.96 -18.24
CA VAL A 262 -8.42 8.82 -19.45
C VAL A 262 -7.28 7.82 -19.27
N CYS A 263 -6.94 7.41 -18.05
CA CYS A 263 -5.94 6.37 -17.83
C CYS A 263 -6.36 5.06 -18.47
N THR A 264 -5.44 4.40 -19.15
CA THR A 264 -5.54 2.98 -19.53
C THR A 264 -5.06 2.10 -18.41
N VAL A 265 -5.52 0.85 -18.33
CA VAL A 265 -4.95 -0.18 -17.45
C VAL A 265 -3.84 -0.86 -18.23
N ASP A 266 -2.59 -0.53 -17.88
CA ASP A 266 -1.41 -0.90 -18.67
C ASP A 266 -0.87 -2.29 -18.30
N GLY A 267 -1.27 -2.80 -17.13
CA GLY A 267 -0.86 -4.14 -16.71
C GLY A 267 -1.65 -4.69 -15.54
N VAL A 268 -1.44 -5.97 -15.28
CA VAL A 268 -2.04 -6.73 -14.18
C VAL A 268 -0.95 -7.48 -13.43
N ILE A 269 -0.95 -7.37 -12.10
CA ILE A 269 -0.02 -8.05 -11.20
C ILE A 269 -0.77 -8.88 -10.16
N ASP A 270 -0.17 -9.96 -9.72
CA ASP A 270 -0.62 -10.69 -8.55
C ASP A 270 -0.16 -9.98 -7.26
N LYS A 271 -0.63 -10.45 -6.13
CA LYS A 271 -0.35 -9.92 -4.78
C LYS A 271 1.14 -9.72 -4.55
N ALA A 272 1.52 -8.51 -4.18
CA ALA A 272 2.92 -8.12 -3.90
C ALA A 272 3.91 -8.30 -5.07
N GLU A 273 3.44 -8.48 -6.31
CA GLU A 273 4.31 -8.41 -7.49
C GLU A 273 4.64 -6.95 -7.83
N MET A 274 5.82 -6.72 -8.38
CA MET A 274 6.23 -5.40 -8.86
C MET A 274 5.77 -5.16 -10.30
N PRO A 275 5.29 -3.95 -10.62
CA PRO A 275 5.04 -3.55 -12.00
C PRO A 275 6.36 -3.46 -12.79
N THR A 276 6.31 -3.76 -14.10
CA THR A 276 7.50 -3.85 -14.95
C THR A 276 7.76 -2.60 -15.79
N HIS A 277 6.78 -1.71 -15.92
CA HIS A 277 6.88 -0.46 -16.71
C HIS A 277 5.96 0.62 -16.13
N PRO A 278 6.17 1.91 -16.45
CA PRO A 278 5.25 2.99 -16.06
C PRO A 278 3.83 2.75 -16.59
N GLY A 279 2.84 3.22 -15.84
CA GLY A 279 1.43 3.11 -16.20
C GLY A 279 0.55 2.75 -15.01
N LEU A 280 -0.73 2.52 -15.26
CA LEU A 280 -1.72 2.11 -14.26
C LEU A 280 -1.84 0.58 -14.23
N TRP A 281 -1.59 0.00 -13.06
CA TRP A 281 -1.60 -1.43 -12.83
C TRP A 281 -2.76 -1.86 -11.93
N PHE A 282 -3.45 -2.91 -12.34
CA PHE A 282 -4.37 -3.62 -11.48
C PHE A 282 -3.61 -4.68 -10.66
N MET A 283 -3.76 -4.65 -9.33
CA MET A 283 -3.26 -5.69 -8.43
C MET A 283 -4.41 -6.56 -7.93
N ASP A 284 -4.34 -7.87 -8.17
CA ASP A 284 -5.29 -8.79 -7.54
C ASP A 284 -5.10 -8.77 -6.02
N SER A 285 -6.12 -8.31 -5.30
CA SER A 285 -6.07 -8.15 -3.86
C SER A 285 -7.44 -8.28 -3.21
N SER A 286 -7.45 -8.59 -1.92
CA SER A 286 -8.66 -8.42 -1.11
C SER A 286 -9.01 -6.94 -0.94
N SER A 287 -10.21 -6.66 -0.47
CA SER A 287 -10.65 -5.32 -0.10
C SER A 287 -10.32 -4.96 1.36
N ALA A 288 -9.68 -5.85 2.10
CA ALA A 288 -9.21 -5.57 3.44
C ALA A 288 -8.10 -4.50 3.41
N ALA A 289 -8.33 -3.38 4.10
CA ALA A 289 -7.50 -2.19 3.96
C ALA A 289 -6.03 -2.47 4.31
N ALA A 290 -5.77 -3.07 5.45
CA ALA A 290 -4.41 -3.35 5.91
C ALA A 290 -3.67 -4.34 5.01
N GLU A 291 -4.36 -5.35 4.46
CA GLU A 291 -3.78 -6.30 3.50
C GLU A 291 -3.33 -5.59 2.22
N MET A 292 -4.25 -4.86 1.58
CA MET A 292 -3.93 -4.24 0.29
C MET A 292 -2.85 -3.16 0.41
N VAL A 293 -2.88 -2.33 1.45
CA VAL A 293 -1.82 -1.32 1.65
C VAL A 293 -0.46 -2.01 1.87
N THR A 294 -0.42 -3.12 2.61
CA THR A 294 0.80 -3.93 2.79
C THR A 294 1.28 -4.55 1.48
N LEU A 295 0.38 -5.08 0.64
CA LEU A 295 0.73 -5.62 -0.68
C LEU A 295 1.28 -4.53 -1.60
N CYS A 296 0.67 -3.32 -1.61
CA CYS A 296 1.19 -2.17 -2.35
C CYS A 296 2.58 -1.75 -1.85
N ALA A 297 2.81 -1.73 -0.53
CA ALA A 297 4.12 -1.47 0.04
C ALA A 297 5.15 -2.52 -0.43
N ALA A 298 4.80 -3.80 -0.39
CA ALA A 298 5.64 -4.89 -0.86
C ALA A 298 5.93 -4.83 -2.37
N SER A 299 4.99 -4.32 -3.18
CA SER A 299 5.20 -4.09 -4.62
C SER A 299 6.05 -2.85 -4.92
N GLY A 300 6.52 -2.12 -3.89
CA GLY A 300 7.45 -1.01 -4.04
C GLY A 300 6.80 0.36 -4.23
N TYR A 301 5.50 0.52 -4.03
CA TYR A 301 4.86 1.84 -4.02
C TYR A 301 5.31 2.65 -2.81
N ALA A 302 5.57 3.94 -3.02
CA ALA A 302 6.18 4.82 -2.03
C ALA A 302 5.16 5.73 -1.32
N VAL A 303 3.99 5.96 -1.92
CA VAL A 303 2.87 6.74 -1.39
C VAL A 303 1.56 6.02 -1.68
N HIS A 304 0.60 6.10 -0.75
CA HIS A 304 -0.71 5.49 -0.90
C HIS A 304 -1.82 6.52 -0.75
N PHE A 305 -2.74 6.61 -1.72
CA PHE A 305 -3.97 7.40 -1.64
C PHE A 305 -5.09 6.56 -1.05
N PHE A 306 -5.75 7.08 -0.04
CA PHE A 306 -6.83 6.36 0.64
C PHE A 306 -8.11 7.21 0.71
N PRO A 307 -8.92 7.22 -0.38
CA PRO A 307 -10.22 7.88 -0.35
C PRO A 307 -11.18 7.17 0.62
N THR A 308 -11.93 7.95 1.38
CA THR A 308 -12.90 7.47 2.36
C THR A 308 -14.15 8.35 2.39
N GLY A 309 -15.30 7.77 2.73
CA GLY A 309 -16.54 8.50 2.93
C GLY A 309 -16.83 8.73 4.41
N GLN A 310 -16.73 7.68 5.22
CA GLN A 310 -17.09 7.73 6.63
C GLN A 310 -15.88 7.96 7.57
N GLY A 311 -14.68 8.06 6.99
CA GLY A 311 -13.43 8.13 7.73
C GLY A 311 -12.85 6.73 8.00
N ASN A 312 -11.54 6.64 7.98
CA ASN A 312 -10.82 5.41 8.25
C ASN A 312 -9.52 5.74 8.98
N VAL A 313 -9.13 4.89 9.91
CA VAL A 313 -7.94 5.09 10.76
C VAL A 313 -6.68 4.38 10.24
N ILE A 314 -6.80 3.63 9.14
CA ILE A 314 -5.70 2.82 8.62
C ILE A 314 -4.45 3.65 8.30
N GLY A 315 -3.28 3.15 8.67
CA GLY A 315 -1.98 3.59 8.23
C GLY A 315 -1.18 2.44 7.62
N ASN A 316 0.12 2.59 7.56
CA ASN A 316 1.05 1.51 7.24
C ASN A 316 2.43 1.83 7.82
N ALA A 317 3.16 0.80 8.25
CA ALA A 317 4.47 0.96 8.86
C ALA A 317 5.53 1.55 7.90
N ILE A 318 5.38 1.35 6.59
CA ILE A 318 6.40 1.64 5.58
C ILE A 318 5.99 2.80 4.67
N VAL A 319 4.71 2.86 4.28
CA VAL A 319 4.20 3.78 3.26
C VAL A 319 3.29 4.83 3.88
N PRO A 320 3.52 6.14 3.64
CA PRO A 320 2.58 7.17 4.05
C PRO A 320 1.23 7.00 3.35
N VAL A 321 0.16 6.98 4.13
CA VAL A 321 -1.23 6.83 3.67
C VAL A 321 -1.94 8.17 3.77
N ILE A 322 -2.18 8.81 2.62
CA ILE A 322 -2.87 10.09 2.50
C ILE A 322 -4.38 9.84 2.44
N LYS A 323 -5.13 10.33 3.41
CA LYS A 323 -6.59 10.17 3.46
C LYS A 323 -7.31 11.34 2.81
N ILE A 324 -8.21 11.01 1.89
CA ILE A 324 -9.01 11.96 1.12
C ILE A 324 -10.48 11.78 1.48
N CYS A 325 -11.18 12.83 1.82
CA CYS A 325 -12.60 12.75 2.15
C CYS A 325 -13.39 13.89 1.52
N SER A 326 -14.55 13.53 0.92
CA SER A 326 -15.50 14.51 0.37
C SER A 326 -16.79 14.62 1.20
N ASN A 327 -16.92 13.87 2.31
CA ASN A 327 -18.05 13.94 3.20
C ASN A 327 -17.87 15.07 4.22
N PRO A 328 -18.66 16.19 4.16
CA PRO A 328 -18.49 17.31 5.08
C PRO A 328 -18.67 16.94 6.56
N ARG A 329 -19.51 15.92 6.83
CA ARG A 329 -19.74 15.43 8.20
C ARG A 329 -18.49 14.71 8.72
N THR A 330 -17.90 13.82 7.92
CA THR A 330 -16.69 13.08 8.28
C THR A 330 -15.50 14.02 8.46
N VAL A 331 -15.31 14.96 7.53
CA VAL A 331 -14.26 15.97 7.64
C VAL A 331 -14.34 16.73 8.95
N ARG A 332 -15.56 17.09 9.40
CA ARG A 332 -15.75 17.79 10.67
C ARG A 332 -15.51 16.90 11.90
N LEU A 333 -16.01 15.64 11.86
CA LEU A 333 -16.00 14.75 13.05
C LEU A 333 -14.71 13.98 13.20
N MET A 334 -13.97 13.75 12.11
CA MET A 334 -12.72 12.98 12.07
C MET A 334 -11.58 13.78 11.42
N SER A 335 -11.54 15.09 11.68
CA SER A 335 -10.59 16.01 11.06
C SER A 335 -9.12 15.61 11.28
N GLU A 336 -8.81 15.00 12.42
CA GLU A 336 -7.47 14.50 12.75
C GLU A 336 -7.00 13.34 11.86
N HIS A 337 -7.92 12.63 11.20
CA HIS A 337 -7.62 11.50 10.31
C HIS A 337 -7.58 11.90 8.82
N ILE A 338 -8.02 13.10 8.45
CA ILE A 338 -8.18 13.50 7.05
C ILE A 338 -7.03 14.44 6.64
N ASP A 339 -6.26 14.02 5.63
CA ASP A 339 -5.18 14.82 5.07
C ASP A 339 -5.66 15.82 4.02
N VAL A 340 -6.68 15.43 3.23
CA VAL A 340 -7.21 16.21 2.11
C VAL A 340 -8.72 16.27 2.19
N ASP A 341 -9.23 17.43 2.55
CA ASP A 341 -10.65 17.75 2.51
C ASP A 341 -11.05 18.20 1.09
N THR A 342 -11.91 17.43 0.44
CA THR A 342 -12.48 17.71 -0.88
C THR A 342 -14.02 17.86 -0.83
N SER A 343 -14.59 18.12 0.34
CA SER A 343 -16.04 18.27 0.54
C SER A 343 -16.64 19.38 -0.32
N GLY A 344 -15.89 20.45 -0.59
CA GLY A 344 -16.30 21.53 -1.49
C GLY A 344 -16.61 21.07 -2.92
N LEU A 345 -16.13 19.88 -3.35
CA LEU A 345 -16.48 19.32 -4.65
C LEU A 345 -17.99 18.99 -4.73
N LEU A 346 -18.52 18.35 -3.70
CA LEU A 346 -19.95 17.98 -3.63
C LEU A 346 -20.84 19.20 -3.34
N GLN A 347 -20.29 20.21 -2.72
CA GLN A 347 -20.95 21.52 -2.46
C GLN A 347 -20.88 22.46 -3.68
N ARG A 348 -20.20 22.05 -4.76
CA ARG A 348 -19.96 22.85 -5.97
C ARG A 348 -19.15 24.14 -5.74
N GLU A 349 -18.33 24.15 -4.71
CA GLU A 349 -17.41 25.25 -4.38
C GLU A 349 -16.09 25.14 -5.15
N ILE A 350 -15.67 23.89 -5.43
CA ILE A 350 -14.48 23.58 -6.23
C ILE A 350 -14.83 22.62 -7.36
N THR A 351 -14.05 22.65 -8.43
CA THR A 351 -14.15 21.70 -9.53
C THR A 351 -13.40 20.40 -9.21
N LEU A 352 -13.67 19.31 -9.96
CA LEU A 352 -12.92 18.07 -9.85
C LEU A 352 -11.42 18.28 -10.11
N ASP A 353 -11.09 19.15 -11.06
CA ASP A 353 -9.71 19.49 -11.40
C ASP A 353 -8.97 20.16 -10.23
N GLN A 354 -9.63 21.08 -9.54
CA GLN A 354 -9.13 21.72 -8.33
C GLN A 354 -9.00 20.73 -7.15
N ALA A 355 -9.95 19.80 -7.01
CA ALA A 355 -9.86 18.75 -5.99
C ALA A 355 -8.65 17.82 -6.24
N GLY A 356 -8.43 17.42 -7.49
CA GLY A 356 -7.25 16.65 -7.89
C GLY A 356 -5.93 17.40 -7.65
N ASP A 357 -5.87 18.69 -7.98
CA ASP A 357 -4.69 19.51 -7.69
C ASP A 357 -4.42 19.61 -6.18
N LYS A 358 -5.45 19.79 -5.36
CA LYS A 358 -5.34 19.80 -3.90
C LYS A 358 -4.75 18.49 -3.33
N LEU A 359 -5.13 17.34 -3.92
CA LEU A 359 -4.54 16.03 -3.58
C LEU A 359 -3.08 15.97 -4.00
N LEU A 360 -2.73 16.41 -5.21
CA LEU A 360 -1.37 16.40 -5.72
C LEU A 360 -0.43 17.34 -4.94
N GLU A 361 -0.91 18.49 -4.50
CA GLU A 361 -0.17 19.39 -3.60
C GLU A 361 0.13 18.71 -2.26
N ASN A 362 -0.86 18.00 -1.68
CA ASN A 362 -0.64 17.26 -0.44
C ASN A 362 0.35 16.11 -0.66
N MET A 363 0.24 15.38 -1.78
CA MET A 363 1.19 14.33 -2.16
C MET A 363 2.63 14.87 -2.25
N LEU A 364 2.86 16.00 -2.90
CA LEU A 364 4.19 16.62 -2.98
C LEU A 364 4.71 17.02 -1.61
N ARG A 365 3.87 17.60 -0.75
CA ARG A 365 4.25 17.92 0.63
C ARG A 365 4.63 16.66 1.42
N THR A 366 3.88 15.57 1.24
CA THR A 366 4.16 14.27 1.86
C THR A 366 5.45 13.66 1.32
N ALA A 367 5.68 13.74 0.01
CA ALA A 367 6.92 13.30 -0.63
C ALA A 367 8.14 14.09 -0.10
N ASN A 368 7.98 15.38 0.15
CA ASN A 368 9.01 16.24 0.74
C ASN A 368 9.17 16.09 2.26
N GLY A 369 8.47 15.14 2.88
CA GLY A 369 8.70 14.76 4.28
C GLY A 369 7.61 15.16 5.27
N ARG A 370 6.52 15.81 4.85
CA ARG A 370 5.36 16.00 5.73
C ARG A 370 4.81 14.64 6.15
N LEU A 371 4.56 14.45 7.43
CA LEU A 371 3.86 13.28 7.93
C LEU A 371 2.37 13.34 7.54
N THR A 372 1.79 12.20 7.19
CA THR A 372 0.33 12.06 7.06
C THR A 372 -0.33 12.02 8.44
N ALA A 373 -1.64 12.22 8.48
CA ALA A 373 -2.43 12.09 9.70
C ALA A 373 -2.22 10.70 10.36
N ALA A 374 -2.23 9.63 9.55
CA ALA A 374 -2.01 8.28 10.04
C ALA A 374 -0.62 8.10 10.67
N GLU A 375 0.43 8.62 10.05
CA GLU A 375 1.79 8.57 10.61
C GLU A 375 1.90 9.36 11.92
N ALA A 376 1.31 10.56 11.97
CA ALA A 376 1.33 11.41 13.16
C ALA A 376 0.57 10.79 14.34
N LEU A 377 -0.51 10.06 14.06
CA LEU A 377 -1.30 9.31 15.05
C LEU A 377 -0.69 7.94 15.41
N GLY A 378 0.38 7.53 14.73
CA GLY A 378 1.07 6.27 15.00
C GLY A 378 0.41 5.02 14.45
N HIS A 379 -0.47 5.16 13.45
CA HIS A 379 -1.10 4.02 12.77
C HIS A 379 -0.07 3.33 11.86
N ARG A 380 0.20 2.04 12.13
CA ARG A 380 1.29 1.26 11.51
C ARG A 380 0.86 -0.15 11.16
N GLU A 381 -0.35 -0.31 10.66
CA GLU A 381 -0.91 -1.61 10.31
C GLU A 381 -0.02 -2.28 9.25
N PHE A 382 0.31 -3.55 9.52
CA PHE A 382 1.05 -4.42 8.60
C PHE A 382 0.44 -5.81 8.67
N VAL A 383 -0.29 -6.19 7.63
CA VAL A 383 -1.05 -7.45 7.60
C VAL A 383 -0.69 -8.24 6.36
N LEU A 384 -0.20 -9.46 6.58
CA LEU A 384 0.08 -10.40 5.50
C LEU A 384 -1.22 -11.07 5.03
N THR A 385 -1.40 -11.19 3.73
CA THR A 385 -2.51 -11.95 3.14
C THR A 385 -2.21 -13.45 3.23
N ARG A 386 -3.22 -14.24 3.63
CA ARG A 386 -3.20 -15.69 3.57
C ARG A 386 -4.22 -16.20 2.57
N LEU A 387 -3.89 -17.29 1.89
CA LEU A 387 -4.72 -17.92 0.87
C LEU A 387 -5.36 -19.22 1.40
N PHE A 388 -4.69 -19.94 2.31
CA PHE A 388 -5.05 -21.28 2.75
C PHE A 388 -4.80 -21.49 4.24
N GLU A 389 -5.27 -22.61 4.76
CA GLU A 389 -4.96 -23.06 6.12
C GLU A 389 -3.50 -23.54 6.22
N SER A 390 -2.97 -23.52 7.45
CA SER A 390 -1.64 -24.07 7.74
C SER A 390 -1.64 -25.61 7.67
N ALA A 391 -0.49 -26.21 7.38
CA ALA A 391 -0.29 -27.65 7.40
C ALA A 391 -0.39 -28.26 8.81
#